data_ebdf423205da6f093d502562fccc70cc
#
_entry.id   ebdf423205da6f093d502562fccc70cc
#
_cell.length_a   1.000
_cell.length_b   1.000
_cell.length_c   1.000
_cell.angle_alpha   90.00
_cell.angle_beta   90.00
_cell.angle_gamma   90.00
#
_symmetry.space_group_name_H-M   'P 1'
#
loop_
_entity.id
_entity.type
_entity.pdbx_description
1 polymer ?
#
loop_
_entity_poly.entity_id
_entity_poly.type
_entity_poly.pdbx_seq_one_letter_code
_entity_poly.pdbx_strand_id
1 'polypeptide(L)'
;MNGMQLTGSQIVIECLKEQGVDTVFGYPGGAILNVYDELYKHKDEITHILTSHEQGAAHAADGYARATGKVGVCLATSGPGATNLVTGIATAYMDSIPVVAITCNVGVSLLGKDSFQEIDIAGVTMPITKHNYIVKDVNNLADTIRKAFVIAKEGRPGPVLIDIPKDVTANKAEFTAQEPKVVKPSEDICKKDLESAVRMIRESEKPYIFVGGGAILSGASKELYEFVKKVDAPVTDSLMGKGAFPGTDPLYTGMLGMHGTKASNYGVSECDLLIVAGARFSDRVTGNAKKFAQNAKILQFDVDAAEMNKNILITEGVVGDLKVVLQKMNERLEQQDHKAWVEQIMSYKEKYPMTYHPDVLSGPFVVEEIYRQTNGEAIISTEVGQHQMWAAQYYKYTEPRTLLTSGGLGTMGYGLGASLGAKVGRPEKTVVNIAGDGCFRMNMNEIATAARHNIPVIQVVINNHVLGMVRQWQNLFYGQRYSATVLNDAVDFVKLAEAMGAEGVRVATQEEFKEAFANALKSGHPVVIDCQIDSDDKVWPMVAPGAPINEAFDEKDLEAKNAE
;
A
#
# COMPACT_ATOMS: atom_id res chain seq x y z
N MET A 1 -34.63 14.45 18.03
CA MET A 1 -33.58 15.43 18.39
C MET A 1 -33.87 16.68 17.57
N ASN A 2 -33.93 17.85 18.21
CA ASN A 2 -34.19 19.10 17.47
C ASN A 2 -32.95 19.41 16.62
N GLY A 3 -33.11 19.71 15.34
CA GLY A 3 -32.05 20.14 14.47
C GLY A 3 -31.38 21.43 14.94
N MET A 4 -30.07 21.54 14.76
CA MET A 4 -29.28 22.74 15.08
C MET A 4 -29.00 23.50 13.79
N GLN A 5 -29.02 24.83 13.84
CA GLN A 5 -28.55 25.66 12.71
C GLN A 5 -27.05 25.79 12.77
N LEU A 6 -26.35 25.11 11.87
CA LEU A 6 -24.88 25.08 11.77
C LEU A 6 -24.40 25.68 10.44
N THR A 7 -23.21 26.27 10.46
CA THR A 7 -22.50 26.64 9.22
C THR A 7 -22.00 25.38 8.50
N GLY A 8 -21.75 25.47 7.20
CA GLY A 8 -21.19 24.36 6.45
C GLY A 8 -19.86 23.86 6.99
N SER A 9 -19.00 24.77 7.50
CA SER A 9 -17.75 24.38 8.17
C SER A 9 -17.99 23.59 9.45
N GLN A 10 -18.97 24.00 10.27
CA GLN A 10 -19.38 23.24 11.47
C GLN A 10 -19.96 21.87 11.09
N ILE A 11 -20.77 21.80 10.02
CA ILE A 11 -21.32 20.52 9.51
C ILE A 11 -20.17 19.58 9.08
N VAL A 12 -19.12 20.08 8.43
CA VAL A 12 -17.94 19.26 8.08
C VAL A 12 -17.34 18.63 9.33
N ILE A 13 -17.10 19.41 10.37
CA ILE A 13 -16.48 18.91 11.62
C ILE A 13 -17.41 17.90 12.33
N GLU A 14 -18.69 18.22 12.47
CA GLU A 14 -19.63 17.30 13.12
C GLU A 14 -19.78 15.99 12.34
N CYS A 15 -19.82 16.03 10.99
CA CYS A 15 -19.82 14.82 10.18
C CYS A 15 -18.53 14.00 10.32
N LEU A 16 -17.36 14.63 10.41
CA LEU A 16 -16.12 13.91 10.66
C LEU A 16 -16.14 13.20 12.03
N LYS A 17 -16.64 13.87 13.06
CA LYS A 17 -16.84 13.29 14.41
C LYS A 17 -17.82 12.11 14.36
N GLU A 18 -18.96 12.24 13.68
CA GLU A 18 -19.92 11.15 13.45
C GLU A 18 -19.26 9.92 12.83
N GLN A 19 -18.33 10.12 11.89
CA GLN A 19 -17.63 9.02 11.21
C GLN A 19 -16.45 8.45 12.03
N GLY A 20 -16.22 8.95 13.25
CA GLY A 20 -15.14 8.51 14.14
C GLY A 20 -13.76 8.94 13.67
N VAL A 21 -13.68 10.05 12.94
CA VAL A 21 -12.40 10.64 12.50
C VAL A 21 -11.80 11.39 13.67
N ASP A 22 -10.63 10.93 14.10
CA ASP A 22 -9.84 11.51 15.18
C ASP A 22 -8.60 12.30 14.67
N THR A 23 -8.27 12.10 13.38
CA THR A 23 -7.08 12.67 12.77
C THR A 23 -7.33 13.04 11.30
N VAL A 24 -6.85 14.22 10.92
CA VAL A 24 -6.86 14.71 9.53
C VAL A 24 -5.48 15.24 9.14
N PHE A 25 -5.12 15.08 7.88
CA PHE A 25 -3.85 15.54 7.30
C PHE A 25 -4.12 16.64 6.28
N GLY A 26 -3.33 17.70 6.26
CA GLY A 26 -3.64 18.74 5.29
C GLY A 26 -2.75 19.96 5.33
N TYR A 27 -3.04 20.88 4.40
CA TYR A 27 -2.39 22.17 4.28
C TYR A 27 -3.43 23.28 4.08
N PRO A 28 -3.40 24.37 4.88
CA PRO A 28 -4.38 25.45 4.79
C PRO A 28 -4.19 26.33 3.56
N GLY A 29 -5.27 27.00 3.17
CA GLY A 29 -5.27 28.01 2.11
C GLY A 29 -6.57 28.80 2.09
N GLY A 30 -6.67 29.82 1.27
CA GLY A 30 -7.73 30.83 1.31
C GLY A 30 -9.17 30.30 1.20
N ALA A 31 -9.40 29.26 0.39
CA ALA A 31 -10.75 28.73 0.20
C ALA A 31 -11.22 27.85 1.37
N ILE A 32 -10.30 27.18 2.09
CA ILE A 32 -10.64 26.24 3.17
C ILE A 32 -10.58 26.85 4.58
N LEU A 33 -10.30 28.15 4.72
CA LEU A 33 -10.10 28.78 6.02
C LEU A 33 -11.27 28.62 6.99
N ASN A 34 -12.52 28.60 6.50
CA ASN A 34 -13.68 28.41 7.38
C ASN A 34 -13.65 27.03 8.07
N VAL A 35 -13.20 25.99 7.37
CA VAL A 35 -13.04 24.65 7.94
C VAL A 35 -11.88 24.61 8.93
N TYR A 36 -10.77 25.29 8.63
CA TYR A 36 -9.62 25.36 9.53
C TYR A 36 -9.91 26.15 10.80
N ASP A 37 -10.77 27.21 10.73
CA ASP A 37 -11.24 27.93 11.92
C ASP A 37 -12.06 27.02 12.84
N GLU A 38 -12.93 26.17 12.28
CA GLU A 38 -13.67 25.20 13.08
C GLU A 38 -12.76 24.08 13.61
N LEU A 39 -11.80 23.58 12.85
CA LEU A 39 -10.79 22.63 13.33
C LEU A 39 -10.03 23.17 14.56
N TYR A 40 -9.67 24.46 14.54
CA TYR A 40 -9.02 25.09 15.69
C TYR A 40 -9.87 25.04 16.96
N LYS A 41 -11.19 25.22 16.83
CA LYS A 41 -12.14 25.15 17.96
C LYS A 41 -12.32 23.72 18.48
N HIS A 42 -12.09 22.71 17.64
CA HIS A 42 -12.23 21.29 17.95
C HIS A 42 -10.89 20.53 18.02
N LYS A 43 -9.77 21.24 18.26
CA LYS A 43 -8.41 20.67 18.31
C LYS A 43 -8.20 19.57 19.36
N ASP A 44 -9.04 19.53 20.39
CA ASP A 44 -9.00 18.51 21.44
C ASP A 44 -9.80 17.23 21.05
N GLU A 45 -10.57 17.28 19.96
CA GLU A 45 -11.39 16.18 19.44
C GLU A 45 -10.82 15.62 18.12
N ILE A 46 -10.29 16.47 17.24
CA ILE A 46 -9.70 16.10 15.95
C ILE A 46 -8.29 16.67 15.88
N THR A 47 -7.31 15.78 15.78
CA THR A 47 -5.90 16.15 15.58
C THR A 47 -5.67 16.51 14.11
N HIS A 48 -5.16 17.71 13.85
CA HIS A 48 -4.72 18.11 12.52
C HIS A 48 -3.20 17.98 12.40
N ILE A 49 -2.71 17.21 11.45
CA ILE A 49 -1.30 17.10 11.09
C ILE A 49 -1.03 18.03 9.89
N LEU A 50 -0.32 19.12 10.16
CA LEU A 50 0.12 20.06 9.14
C LEU A 50 1.30 19.48 8.39
N THR A 51 1.08 19.02 7.15
CA THR A 51 2.13 18.51 6.26
C THR A 51 2.89 19.65 5.58
N SER A 52 4.00 19.34 4.94
CA SER A 52 4.76 20.35 4.17
C SER A 52 4.26 20.48 2.73
N HIS A 53 3.48 19.50 2.26
CA HIS A 53 2.90 19.46 0.93
C HIS A 53 1.62 18.62 0.94
N GLU A 54 0.62 18.97 0.12
CA GLU A 54 -0.66 18.25 0.10
C GLU A 54 -0.51 16.81 -0.41
N GLN A 55 0.46 16.53 -1.28
CA GLN A 55 0.78 15.14 -1.66
C GLN A 55 1.20 14.32 -0.43
N GLY A 56 2.02 14.90 0.46
CA GLY A 56 2.36 14.29 1.75
C GLY A 56 1.14 14.03 2.62
N ALA A 57 0.17 14.97 2.64
CA ALA A 57 -1.09 14.80 3.36
C ALA A 57 -1.92 13.62 2.81
N ALA A 58 -2.05 13.50 1.48
CA ALA A 58 -2.76 12.40 0.86
C ALA A 58 -2.08 11.04 1.13
N HIS A 59 -0.75 10.98 1.06
CA HIS A 59 0.01 9.77 1.41
C HIS A 59 -0.09 9.43 2.90
N ALA A 60 -0.13 10.43 3.79
CA ALA A 60 -0.33 10.20 5.22
C ALA A 60 -1.74 9.67 5.51
N ALA A 61 -2.77 10.20 4.87
CA ALA A 61 -4.14 9.67 4.97
C ALA A 61 -4.23 8.22 4.45
N ASP A 62 -3.56 7.90 3.34
CA ASP A 62 -3.44 6.54 2.81
C ASP A 62 -2.73 5.61 3.80
N GLY A 63 -1.56 6.01 4.31
CA GLY A 63 -0.80 5.22 5.29
C GLY A 63 -1.57 4.99 6.60
N TYR A 64 -2.29 6.01 7.09
CA TYR A 64 -3.19 5.88 8.23
C TYR A 64 -4.28 4.84 7.97
N ALA A 65 -4.92 4.90 6.80
CA ALA A 65 -5.98 3.96 6.43
C ALA A 65 -5.45 2.51 6.33
N ARG A 66 -4.29 2.30 5.73
CA ARG A 66 -3.67 0.96 5.64
C ARG A 66 -3.32 0.39 7.00
N ALA A 67 -2.68 1.18 7.86
CA ALA A 67 -2.22 0.72 9.16
C ALA A 67 -3.36 0.46 10.15
N THR A 68 -4.42 1.29 10.12
CA THR A 68 -5.52 1.23 11.08
C THR A 68 -6.75 0.46 10.59
N GLY A 69 -6.97 0.37 9.27
CA GLY A 69 -8.22 -0.10 8.68
C GLY A 69 -9.36 0.91 8.72
N LYS A 70 -9.15 2.13 9.24
CA LYS A 70 -10.10 3.24 9.21
C LYS A 70 -10.04 3.97 7.87
N VAL A 71 -10.97 4.88 7.62
CA VAL A 71 -10.91 5.80 6.48
C VAL A 71 -9.90 6.90 6.78
N GLY A 72 -8.93 7.12 5.89
CA GLY A 72 -8.01 8.25 5.98
C GLY A 72 -8.65 9.53 5.45
N VAL A 73 -8.37 10.68 6.07
CA VAL A 73 -8.94 11.97 5.65
C VAL A 73 -7.83 12.98 5.38
N CYS A 74 -7.85 13.58 4.20
CA CYS A 74 -6.96 14.70 3.87
C CYS A 74 -7.74 15.94 3.43
N LEU A 75 -7.18 17.11 3.74
CA LEU A 75 -7.78 18.41 3.51
C LEU A 75 -6.87 19.28 2.63
N ALA A 76 -7.42 19.96 1.63
CA ALA A 76 -6.68 20.90 0.81
C ALA A 76 -7.53 22.11 0.38
N THR A 77 -6.86 23.22 0.10
CA THR A 77 -7.49 24.38 -0.52
C THR A 77 -7.71 24.16 -2.01
N SER A 78 -8.30 25.14 -2.67
CA SER A 78 -8.56 25.17 -4.12
C SER A 78 -7.28 25.23 -4.97
N GLY A 79 -7.44 25.07 -6.26
CA GLY A 79 -6.37 25.25 -7.25
C GLY A 79 -5.19 24.31 -7.00
N PRO A 80 -3.97 24.83 -6.80
CA PRO A 80 -2.76 24.03 -6.64
C PRO A 80 -2.83 23.11 -5.41
N GLY A 81 -3.51 23.52 -4.33
CA GLY A 81 -3.69 22.65 -3.15
C GLY A 81 -4.47 21.38 -3.50
N ALA A 82 -5.58 21.52 -4.21
CA ALA A 82 -6.39 20.40 -4.67
C ALA A 82 -5.64 19.52 -5.69
N THR A 83 -4.95 20.12 -6.66
CA THR A 83 -4.19 19.35 -7.67
C THR A 83 -3.00 18.60 -7.09
N ASN A 84 -2.38 19.11 -6.02
CA ASN A 84 -1.30 18.40 -5.31
C ASN A 84 -1.76 17.11 -4.64
N LEU A 85 -3.06 16.90 -4.41
CA LEU A 85 -3.60 15.63 -3.88
C LEU A 85 -3.67 14.51 -4.94
N VAL A 86 -3.65 14.84 -6.23
CA VAL A 86 -3.99 13.92 -7.34
C VAL A 86 -3.15 12.65 -7.32
N THR A 87 -1.83 12.76 -7.16
CA THR A 87 -0.95 11.57 -7.09
C THR A 87 -1.31 10.68 -5.89
N GLY A 88 -1.58 11.27 -4.73
CA GLY A 88 -1.96 10.50 -3.53
C GLY A 88 -3.32 9.81 -3.67
N ILE A 89 -4.30 10.50 -4.26
CA ILE A 89 -5.63 9.93 -4.56
C ILE A 89 -5.50 8.77 -5.55
N ALA A 90 -4.70 8.94 -6.62
CA ALA A 90 -4.45 7.88 -7.60
C ALA A 90 -3.76 6.66 -6.99
N THR A 91 -2.83 6.88 -6.05
CA THR A 91 -2.17 5.80 -5.28
C THR A 91 -3.20 5.02 -4.46
N ALA A 92 -4.05 5.70 -3.72
CA ALA A 92 -5.13 5.08 -2.94
C ALA A 92 -6.12 4.31 -3.83
N TYR A 93 -6.48 4.87 -5.00
CA TYR A 93 -7.38 4.24 -5.96
C TYR A 93 -6.81 2.93 -6.51
N MET A 94 -5.56 2.94 -6.96
CA MET A 94 -4.92 1.76 -7.54
C MET A 94 -4.76 0.61 -6.56
N ASP A 95 -4.61 0.92 -5.27
CA ASP A 95 -4.44 -0.08 -4.21
C ASP A 95 -5.73 -0.32 -3.39
N SER A 96 -6.85 0.29 -3.79
CA SER A 96 -8.16 0.10 -3.14
C SER A 96 -8.19 0.56 -1.67
N ILE A 97 -7.59 1.71 -1.36
CA ILE A 97 -7.50 2.24 0.00
C ILE A 97 -8.62 3.27 0.24
N PRO A 98 -9.40 3.13 1.33
CA PRO A 98 -10.47 4.05 1.64
C PRO A 98 -9.91 5.38 2.17
N VAL A 99 -9.98 6.41 1.33
CA VAL A 99 -9.57 7.80 1.66
C VAL A 99 -10.71 8.74 1.30
N VAL A 100 -11.00 9.70 2.16
CA VAL A 100 -11.89 10.83 1.87
C VAL A 100 -11.03 12.09 1.77
N ALA A 101 -10.94 12.65 0.56
CA ALA A 101 -10.28 13.90 0.29
C ALA A 101 -11.32 15.02 0.28
N ILE A 102 -11.14 16.03 1.14
CA ILE A 102 -12.00 17.21 1.20
C ILE A 102 -11.23 18.40 0.67
N THR A 103 -11.69 18.95 -0.45
CA THR A 103 -11.17 20.19 -1.00
C THR A 103 -12.19 21.31 -0.83
N CYS A 104 -11.72 22.55 -0.76
CA CYS A 104 -12.61 23.70 -0.85
C CYS A 104 -12.29 24.48 -2.13
N ASN A 105 -13.33 25.06 -2.73
CA ASN A 105 -13.19 25.79 -3.99
C ASN A 105 -13.63 27.26 -3.82
N VAL A 106 -13.51 28.03 -4.88
CA VAL A 106 -14.10 29.37 -4.98
C VAL A 106 -15.62 29.31 -4.77
N GLY A 107 -16.26 30.44 -4.45
CA GLY A 107 -17.71 30.47 -4.26
C GLY A 107 -18.47 29.99 -5.51
N VAL A 108 -19.65 29.42 -5.31
CA VAL A 108 -20.50 28.82 -6.37
C VAL A 108 -20.66 29.73 -7.58
N SER A 109 -20.83 31.04 -7.36
CA SER A 109 -20.99 32.04 -8.45
C SER A 109 -19.75 32.24 -9.32
N LEU A 110 -18.59 31.78 -8.87
CA LEU A 110 -17.28 31.92 -9.54
C LEU A 110 -16.83 30.64 -10.23
N LEU A 111 -17.52 29.51 -10.01
CA LEU A 111 -17.16 28.25 -10.67
C LEU A 111 -17.33 28.33 -12.20
N GLY A 112 -16.34 27.81 -12.92
CA GLY A 112 -16.31 27.82 -14.39
C GLY A 112 -16.00 29.18 -15.00
N LYS A 113 -15.35 30.10 -14.27
CA LYS A 113 -15.04 31.46 -14.68
C LYS A 113 -13.56 31.80 -14.68
N ASP A 114 -12.70 30.80 -14.64
CA ASP A 114 -11.24 30.96 -14.53
C ASP A 114 -10.83 31.88 -13.38
N SER A 115 -11.53 31.78 -12.28
CA SER A 115 -11.28 32.58 -11.07
C SER A 115 -9.92 32.22 -10.44
N PHE A 116 -9.34 33.12 -9.64
CA PHE A 116 -8.07 32.87 -8.98
C PHE A 116 -8.12 31.59 -8.12
N GLN A 117 -7.21 30.66 -8.38
CA GLN A 117 -7.11 29.35 -7.73
C GLN A 117 -8.36 28.46 -7.92
N GLU A 118 -9.12 28.65 -8.96
CA GLU A 118 -10.16 27.73 -9.38
C GLU A 118 -9.56 26.57 -10.18
N ILE A 119 -10.08 25.39 -9.98
CA ILE A 119 -9.86 24.18 -10.81
C ILE A 119 -11.08 23.26 -10.72
N ASP A 120 -11.46 22.63 -11.82
CA ASP A 120 -12.42 21.50 -11.80
C ASP A 120 -11.74 20.24 -11.26
N ILE A 121 -11.55 20.19 -9.96
CA ILE A 121 -10.90 19.06 -9.32
C ILE A 121 -11.73 17.77 -9.42
N ALA A 122 -13.06 17.89 -9.50
CA ALA A 122 -13.93 16.75 -9.73
C ALA A 122 -13.67 16.11 -11.10
N GLY A 123 -13.57 16.93 -12.16
CA GLY A 123 -13.18 16.45 -13.49
C GLY A 123 -11.80 15.82 -13.52
N VAL A 124 -10.81 16.44 -12.86
CA VAL A 124 -9.43 15.92 -12.77
C VAL A 124 -9.37 14.58 -12.03
N THR A 125 -10.15 14.40 -10.97
CA THR A 125 -10.10 13.19 -10.14
C THR A 125 -11.11 12.11 -10.52
N MET A 126 -11.98 12.36 -11.48
CA MET A 126 -13.01 11.41 -11.93
C MET A 126 -12.45 10.00 -12.24
N PRO A 127 -11.35 9.81 -12.98
CA PRO A 127 -10.81 8.49 -13.32
C PRO A 127 -10.05 7.81 -12.18
N ILE A 128 -9.77 8.52 -11.09
CA ILE A 128 -8.93 8.04 -9.97
C ILE A 128 -9.66 8.03 -8.61
N THR A 129 -10.99 8.15 -8.63
CA THR A 129 -11.84 8.07 -7.44
C THR A 129 -12.98 7.07 -7.65
N LYS A 130 -13.48 6.48 -6.59
CA LYS A 130 -14.73 5.71 -6.66
C LYS A 130 -15.92 6.62 -6.95
N HIS A 131 -15.89 7.81 -6.38
CA HIS A 131 -16.86 8.87 -6.62
C HIS A 131 -16.29 10.23 -6.22
N ASN A 132 -16.82 11.29 -6.80
CA ASN A 132 -16.50 12.65 -6.39
C ASN A 132 -17.76 13.53 -6.39
N TYR A 133 -17.73 14.60 -5.61
CA TYR A 133 -18.82 15.52 -5.43
C TYR A 133 -18.34 16.96 -5.52
N ILE A 134 -19.18 17.84 -6.11
CA ILE A 134 -19.12 19.28 -5.90
C ILE A 134 -20.40 19.67 -5.15
N VAL A 135 -20.29 20.10 -3.90
CA VAL A 135 -21.43 20.40 -3.04
C VAL A 135 -21.80 21.88 -3.16
N LYS A 136 -22.77 22.21 -4.00
CA LYS A 136 -23.18 23.60 -4.28
C LYS A 136 -24.28 24.13 -3.34
N ASP A 137 -24.87 23.29 -2.50
CA ASP A 137 -25.90 23.64 -1.53
C ASP A 137 -25.55 23.05 -0.16
N VAL A 138 -25.47 23.92 0.85
CA VAL A 138 -25.16 23.54 2.23
C VAL A 138 -26.17 22.53 2.81
N ASN A 139 -27.42 22.53 2.36
CA ASN A 139 -28.43 21.57 2.81
C ASN A 139 -28.11 20.12 2.43
N ASN A 140 -27.29 19.91 1.39
CA ASN A 140 -26.87 18.59 0.94
C ASN A 140 -25.52 18.15 1.56
N LEU A 141 -24.84 19.03 2.30
CA LEU A 141 -23.44 18.81 2.71
C LEU A 141 -23.30 17.62 3.66
N ALA A 142 -24.09 17.56 4.72
CA ALA A 142 -24.03 16.47 5.71
C ALA A 142 -24.26 15.10 5.08
N ASP A 143 -25.31 14.97 4.26
CA ASP A 143 -25.62 13.70 3.59
C ASP A 143 -24.56 13.29 2.56
N THR A 144 -23.93 14.27 1.89
CA THR A 144 -22.84 14.01 0.95
C THR A 144 -21.62 13.47 1.68
N ILE A 145 -21.22 14.06 2.81
CA ILE A 145 -20.08 13.56 3.61
C ILE A 145 -20.38 12.15 4.11
N ARG A 146 -21.53 11.89 4.69
CA ARG A 146 -21.94 10.55 5.16
C ARG A 146 -21.89 9.51 4.03
N LYS A 147 -22.42 9.85 2.85
CA LYS A 147 -22.37 8.99 1.65
C LYS A 147 -20.93 8.72 1.20
N ALA A 148 -20.06 9.72 1.21
CA ALA A 148 -18.67 9.57 0.82
C ALA A 148 -17.94 8.52 1.69
N PHE A 149 -18.15 8.53 3.00
CA PHE A 149 -17.57 7.52 3.90
C PHE A 149 -18.13 6.11 3.67
N VAL A 150 -19.40 5.99 3.31
CA VAL A 150 -20.00 4.70 2.94
C VAL A 150 -19.37 4.19 1.64
N ILE A 151 -19.35 5.02 0.59
CA ILE A 151 -18.80 4.66 -0.73
C ILE A 151 -17.32 4.27 -0.63
N ALA A 152 -16.53 5.01 0.17
CA ALA A 152 -15.12 4.71 0.35
C ALA A 152 -14.88 3.29 0.90
N LYS A 153 -15.78 2.77 1.73
CA LYS A 153 -15.67 1.45 2.39
C LYS A 153 -16.42 0.32 1.67
N GLU A 154 -17.49 0.61 0.94
CA GLU A 154 -18.41 -0.40 0.40
C GLU A 154 -17.79 -1.17 -0.77
N GLY A 155 -17.99 -2.50 -0.80
CA GLY A 155 -17.46 -3.38 -1.84
C GLY A 155 -15.94 -3.33 -1.88
N ARG A 156 -15.36 -3.11 -3.07
CA ARG A 156 -13.94 -2.79 -3.21
C ARG A 156 -13.69 -1.37 -2.67
N PRO A 157 -12.89 -1.18 -1.61
CA PRO A 157 -12.64 0.14 -1.06
C PRO A 157 -11.92 1.08 -2.05
N GLY A 158 -11.95 2.38 -1.78
CA GLY A 158 -11.21 3.35 -2.60
C GLY A 158 -11.51 4.80 -2.22
N PRO A 159 -10.80 5.76 -2.80
CA PRO A 159 -10.91 7.17 -2.48
C PRO A 159 -12.20 7.81 -3.00
N VAL A 160 -12.69 8.77 -2.22
CA VAL A 160 -13.80 9.67 -2.60
C VAL A 160 -13.35 11.12 -2.38
N LEU A 161 -13.65 12.00 -3.33
CA LEU A 161 -13.36 13.43 -3.20
C LEU A 161 -14.65 14.21 -2.98
N ILE A 162 -14.62 15.19 -2.07
CA ILE A 162 -15.69 16.14 -1.82
C ILE A 162 -15.13 17.55 -1.99
N ASP A 163 -15.55 18.27 -3.03
CA ASP A 163 -15.18 19.66 -3.26
C ASP A 163 -16.30 20.59 -2.76
N ILE A 164 -15.95 21.51 -1.86
CA ILE A 164 -16.91 22.36 -1.15
C ILE A 164 -16.61 23.84 -1.46
N PRO A 165 -17.46 24.52 -2.24
CA PRO A 165 -17.30 25.97 -2.47
C PRO A 165 -17.30 26.77 -1.15
N LYS A 166 -16.51 27.85 -1.12
CA LYS A 166 -16.26 28.65 0.10
C LYS A 166 -17.54 29.25 0.70
N ASP A 167 -18.48 29.69 -0.10
CA ASP A 167 -19.78 30.20 0.35
C ASP A 167 -20.65 29.09 0.99
N VAL A 168 -20.57 27.87 0.52
CA VAL A 168 -21.23 26.70 1.12
C VAL A 168 -20.68 26.44 2.54
N THR A 169 -19.38 26.60 2.75
CA THR A 169 -18.79 26.46 4.11
C THR A 169 -19.25 27.55 5.07
N ALA A 170 -19.64 28.72 4.59
CA ALA A 170 -20.13 29.87 5.38
C ALA A 170 -21.64 29.86 5.60
N ASN A 171 -22.40 29.32 4.64
CA ASN A 171 -23.86 29.25 4.71
C ASN A 171 -24.33 28.32 5.81
N LYS A 172 -25.58 28.52 6.29
CA LYS A 172 -26.15 27.73 7.39
C LYS A 172 -27.22 26.77 6.87
N ALA A 173 -27.29 25.60 7.47
CA ALA A 173 -28.35 24.63 7.28
C ALA A 173 -28.76 23.98 8.61
N GLU A 174 -29.90 23.32 8.62
CA GLU A 174 -30.33 22.50 9.73
C GLU A 174 -29.47 21.20 9.74
N PHE A 175 -28.88 20.90 10.89
CA PHE A 175 -28.08 19.69 11.09
C PHE A 175 -28.68 18.85 12.22
N THR A 176 -28.84 17.57 11.96
CA THR A 176 -29.19 16.56 12.95
C THR A 176 -28.14 15.48 12.97
N ALA A 177 -27.53 15.26 14.13
CA ALA A 177 -26.51 14.23 14.29
C ALA A 177 -27.10 12.82 14.02
N GLN A 178 -26.32 11.98 13.39
CA GLN A 178 -26.69 10.60 13.03
C GLN A 178 -25.59 9.63 13.43
N GLU A 179 -25.95 8.41 13.78
CA GLU A 179 -24.99 7.32 13.91
C GLU A 179 -24.41 6.95 12.54
N PRO A 180 -23.11 6.67 12.45
CA PRO A 180 -22.49 6.32 11.19
C PRO A 180 -23.08 5.01 10.64
N LYS A 181 -23.33 4.97 9.34
CA LYS A 181 -23.79 3.75 8.67
C LYS A 181 -22.68 2.71 8.70
N VAL A 182 -22.94 1.58 9.35
CA VAL A 182 -22.01 0.44 9.36
C VAL A 182 -22.12 -0.28 8.03
N VAL A 183 -21.04 -0.28 7.27
CA VAL A 183 -20.91 -1.06 6.03
C VAL A 183 -20.57 -2.49 6.41
N LYS A 184 -21.50 -3.42 6.20
CA LYS A 184 -21.28 -4.86 6.41
C LYS A 184 -21.13 -5.55 5.07
N PRO A 185 -20.22 -6.55 4.96
CA PRO A 185 -20.16 -7.36 3.77
C PRO A 185 -21.45 -8.16 3.58
N SER A 186 -21.78 -8.47 2.32
CA SER A 186 -22.93 -9.32 2.02
C SER A 186 -22.64 -10.76 2.44
N GLU A 187 -23.59 -11.36 3.15
CA GLU A 187 -23.59 -12.79 3.49
C GLU A 187 -24.11 -13.67 2.33
N ASP A 188 -24.67 -13.05 1.31
CA ASP A 188 -25.28 -13.74 0.17
C ASP A 188 -24.21 -14.09 -0.88
N ILE A 189 -23.61 -15.27 -0.71
CA ILE A 189 -22.66 -15.85 -1.64
C ILE A 189 -23.35 -16.97 -2.42
N CYS A 190 -23.16 -17.00 -3.74
CA CYS A 190 -23.76 -17.99 -4.59
C CYS A 190 -23.40 -19.43 -4.18
N LYS A 191 -24.39 -20.20 -3.77
CA LYS A 191 -24.16 -21.59 -3.29
C LYS A 191 -23.57 -22.50 -4.37
N LYS A 192 -24.01 -22.35 -5.61
CA LYS A 192 -23.51 -23.14 -6.74
C LYS A 192 -22.02 -22.90 -6.96
N ASP A 193 -21.55 -21.65 -6.86
CA ASP A 193 -20.16 -21.30 -7.06
C ASP A 193 -19.31 -21.85 -5.90
N LEU A 194 -19.82 -21.78 -4.65
CA LEU A 194 -19.17 -22.40 -3.50
C LEU A 194 -19.05 -23.93 -3.64
N GLU A 195 -20.10 -24.61 -4.09
CA GLU A 195 -20.11 -26.06 -4.33
C GLU A 195 -19.12 -26.45 -5.45
N SER A 196 -19.06 -25.65 -6.51
CA SER A 196 -18.09 -25.81 -7.61
C SER A 196 -16.66 -25.63 -7.09
N ALA A 197 -16.39 -24.59 -6.30
CA ALA A 197 -15.09 -24.34 -5.69
C ALA A 197 -14.63 -25.50 -4.78
N VAL A 198 -15.51 -26.00 -3.91
CA VAL A 198 -15.22 -27.15 -3.04
C VAL A 198 -14.87 -28.39 -3.86
N ARG A 199 -15.64 -28.67 -4.93
CA ARG A 199 -15.36 -29.80 -5.81
C ARG A 199 -14.00 -29.66 -6.49
N MET A 200 -13.67 -28.48 -7.04
CA MET A 200 -12.36 -28.25 -7.68
C MET A 200 -11.20 -28.49 -6.72
N ILE A 201 -11.33 -28.05 -5.46
CA ILE A 201 -10.29 -28.24 -4.43
C ILE A 201 -10.14 -29.74 -4.10
N ARG A 202 -11.25 -30.47 -3.94
CA ARG A 202 -11.22 -31.91 -3.65
C ARG A 202 -10.64 -32.78 -4.79
N GLU A 203 -10.79 -32.32 -6.04
CA GLU A 203 -10.29 -33.02 -7.23
C GLU A 203 -8.83 -32.70 -7.55
N SER A 204 -8.25 -31.68 -6.94
CA SER A 204 -6.87 -31.25 -7.21
C SER A 204 -5.86 -32.14 -6.50
N GLU A 205 -4.76 -32.47 -7.19
CA GLU A 205 -3.61 -33.16 -6.62
C GLU A 205 -2.45 -32.22 -6.30
N LYS A 206 -2.42 -31.03 -6.94
CA LYS A 206 -1.36 -30.03 -6.83
C LYS A 206 -1.93 -28.62 -6.63
N PRO A 207 -2.73 -28.39 -5.57
CA PRO A 207 -3.28 -27.06 -5.33
C PRO A 207 -2.20 -26.07 -4.91
N TYR A 208 -2.34 -24.82 -5.35
CA TYR A 208 -1.47 -23.73 -4.95
C TYR A 208 -2.30 -22.49 -4.61
N ILE A 209 -1.97 -21.78 -3.52
CA ILE A 209 -2.76 -20.64 -3.06
C ILE A 209 -1.97 -19.35 -3.31
N PHE A 210 -2.58 -18.42 -4.05
CA PHE A 210 -2.05 -17.09 -4.33
C PHE A 210 -2.88 -16.03 -3.61
N VAL A 211 -2.24 -15.27 -2.72
CA VAL A 211 -2.88 -14.31 -1.81
C VAL A 211 -2.61 -12.89 -2.27
N GLY A 212 -3.66 -12.09 -2.40
CA GLY A 212 -3.57 -10.67 -2.72
C GLY A 212 -3.99 -9.73 -1.58
N GLY A 213 -3.97 -8.43 -1.88
CA GLY A 213 -4.33 -7.37 -0.92
C GLY A 213 -5.77 -7.45 -0.40
N GLY A 214 -6.68 -8.08 -1.14
CA GLY A 214 -8.06 -8.29 -0.71
C GLY A 214 -8.17 -9.08 0.60
N ALA A 215 -7.22 -9.99 0.89
CA ALA A 215 -7.17 -10.72 2.15
C ALA A 215 -6.92 -9.81 3.37
N ILE A 216 -6.10 -8.77 3.18
CA ILE A 216 -5.84 -7.76 4.23
C ILE A 216 -7.02 -6.81 4.36
N LEU A 217 -7.57 -6.33 3.25
CA LEU A 217 -8.65 -5.34 3.23
C LEU A 217 -9.94 -5.88 3.86
N SER A 218 -10.28 -7.16 3.60
CA SER A 218 -11.43 -7.85 4.20
C SER A 218 -11.19 -8.29 5.65
N GLY A 219 -9.95 -8.23 6.16
CA GLY A 219 -9.60 -8.75 7.49
C GLY A 219 -9.71 -10.28 7.58
N ALA A 220 -9.42 -11.00 6.51
CA ALA A 220 -9.62 -12.45 6.35
C ALA A 220 -8.43 -13.31 6.79
N SER A 221 -7.38 -12.74 7.40
CA SER A 221 -6.12 -13.44 7.66
C SER A 221 -6.29 -14.72 8.49
N LYS A 222 -7.20 -14.70 9.48
CA LYS A 222 -7.50 -15.88 10.32
C LYS A 222 -8.19 -16.96 9.51
N GLU A 223 -9.21 -16.61 8.76
CA GLU A 223 -9.98 -17.53 7.91
C GLU A 223 -9.12 -18.08 6.76
N LEU A 224 -8.20 -17.25 6.24
CA LEU A 224 -7.21 -17.65 5.25
C LEU A 224 -6.24 -18.69 5.82
N TYR A 225 -5.73 -18.46 7.03
CA TYR A 225 -4.83 -19.41 7.68
C TYR A 225 -5.50 -20.78 7.87
N GLU A 226 -6.74 -20.80 8.37
CA GLU A 226 -7.53 -22.02 8.51
C GLU A 226 -7.77 -22.70 7.16
N PHE A 227 -8.12 -21.93 6.12
CA PHE A 227 -8.35 -22.43 4.79
C PHE A 227 -7.09 -23.09 4.20
N VAL A 228 -5.94 -22.43 4.30
CA VAL A 228 -4.65 -22.96 3.83
C VAL A 228 -4.33 -24.29 4.50
N LYS A 229 -4.51 -24.37 5.84
CA LYS A 229 -4.25 -25.60 6.57
C LYS A 229 -5.21 -26.73 6.20
N LYS A 230 -6.48 -26.43 5.89
CA LYS A 230 -7.46 -27.43 5.42
C LYS A 230 -7.17 -27.91 4.00
N VAL A 231 -6.74 -27.01 3.11
CA VAL A 231 -6.36 -27.39 1.73
C VAL A 231 -5.01 -28.11 1.74
N ASP A 232 -4.16 -27.90 2.74
CA ASP A 232 -2.79 -28.44 2.81
C ASP A 232 -1.97 -28.11 1.55
N ALA A 233 -1.88 -26.82 1.21
CA ALA A 233 -1.27 -26.34 -0.03
C ALA A 233 -0.18 -25.30 0.22
N PRO A 234 0.85 -25.23 -0.66
CA PRO A 234 1.81 -24.14 -0.64
C PRO A 234 1.13 -22.79 -0.88
N VAL A 235 1.67 -21.72 -0.26
CA VAL A 235 1.15 -20.37 -0.33
C VAL A 235 2.19 -19.41 -0.87
N THR A 236 1.76 -18.57 -1.79
CA THR A 236 2.51 -17.39 -2.26
C THR A 236 1.65 -16.13 -2.15
N ASP A 237 2.28 -14.98 -2.14
CA ASP A 237 1.58 -13.70 -2.11
C ASP A 237 1.98 -12.76 -3.25
N SER A 238 1.15 -11.77 -3.50
CA SER A 238 1.55 -10.56 -4.22
C SER A 238 2.21 -9.58 -3.24
N LEU A 239 2.84 -8.53 -3.77
CA LEU A 239 3.37 -7.43 -2.95
C LEU A 239 2.32 -6.88 -1.97
N MET A 240 1.06 -6.72 -2.42
CA MET A 240 -0.04 -6.22 -1.59
C MET A 240 -0.64 -7.26 -0.65
N GLY A 241 -0.34 -8.53 -0.83
CA GLY A 241 -0.81 -9.63 0.04
C GLY A 241 0.07 -9.92 1.24
N LYS A 242 1.22 -9.27 1.34
CA LYS A 242 2.21 -9.48 2.41
C LYS A 242 1.62 -9.28 3.80
N GLY A 243 1.84 -10.27 4.66
CA GLY A 243 1.31 -10.30 6.03
C GLY A 243 -0.12 -10.81 6.16
N ALA A 244 -0.84 -11.07 5.07
CA ALA A 244 -2.14 -11.74 5.14
C ALA A 244 -2.01 -13.21 5.57
N PHE A 245 -0.93 -13.86 5.13
CA PHE A 245 -0.49 -15.17 5.60
C PHE A 245 0.93 -15.02 6.19
N PRO A 246 1.27 -15.68 7.32
CA PRO A 246 2.57 -15.48 7.97
C PRO A 246 3.74 -15.91 7.09
N GLY A 247 4.67 -14.98 6.81
CA GLY A 247 5.88 -15.24 6.02
C GLY A 247 6.87 -16.22 6.67
N THR A 248 6.64 -16.59 7.93
CA THR A 248 7.41 -17.59 8.68
C THR A 248 6.79 -18.98 8.67
N ASP A 249 5.57 -19.13 8.13
CA ASP A 249 4.91 -20.45 8.07
C ASP A 249 5.63 -21.38 7.08
N PRO A 250 5.79 -22.67 7.39
CA PRO A 250 6.46 -23.63 6.49
C PRO A 250 5.83 -23.74 5.09
N LEU A 251 4.52 -23.50 4.95
CA LEU A 251 3.85 -23.55 3.64
C LEU A 251 4.08 -22.31 2.79
N TYR A 252 4.65 -21.24 3.36
CA TYR A 252 4.91 -20.00 2.64
C TYR A 252 6.17 -20.11 1.77
N THR A 253 6.02 -19.78 0.49
CA THR A 253 7.09 -19.94 -0.52
C THR A 253 7.77 -18.65 -0.94
N GLY A 254 7.23 -17.50 -0.52
CA GLY A 254 7.70 -16.18 -0.91
C GLY A 254 6.72 -15.47 -1.85
N MET A 255 7.14 -14.34 -2.39
CA MET A 255 6.36 -13.54 -3.33
C MET A 255 6.32 -14.18 -4.73
N LEU A 256 5.23 -13.97 -5.47
CA LEU A 256 5.04 -14.41 -6.85
C LEU A 256 5.38 -13.28 -7.85
N GLY A 257 5.90 -13.64 -9.01
CA GLY A 257 6.00 -12.75 -10.17
C GLY A 257 7.42 -12.30 -10.49
N MET A 258 7.57 -11.11 -11.08
CA MET A 258 8.81 -10.58 -11.66
C MET A 258 10.00 -10.63 -10.69
N HIS A 259 9.80 -10.28 -9.43
CA HIS A 259 10.81 -10.34 -8.37
C HIS A 259 10.41 -11.35 -7.27
N GLY A 260 9.57 -12.32 -7.66
CA GLY A 260 9.17 -13.43 -6.81
C GLY A 260 10.27 -14.47 -6.65
N THR A 261 10.10 -15.36 -5.68
CA THR A 261 11.03 -16.49 -5.51
C THR A 261 10.89 -17.49 -6.66
N LYS A 262 12.00 -18.15 -7.04
CA LYS A 262 11.94 -19.23 -8.03
C LYS A 262 10.98 -20.34 -7.60
N ALA A 263 10.92 -20.66 -6.29
CA ALA A 263 10.00 -21.66 -5.76
C ALA A 263 8.52 -21.29 -6.00
N SER A 264 8.13 -20.04 -5.75
CA SER A 264 6.76 -19.57 -6.02
C SER A 264 6.43 -19.60 -7.51
N ASN A 265 7.35 -19.12 -8.35
CA ASN A 265 7.15 -19.05 -9.79
C ASN A 265 7.04 -20.44 -10.43
N TYR A 266 7.89 -21.40 -10.02
CA TYR A 266 7.80 -22.79 -10.48
C TYR A 266 6.53 -23.47 -9.96
N GLY A 267 6.21 -23.30 -8.68
CA GLY A 267 5.02 -23.90 -8.08
C GLY A 267 3.72 -23.48 -8.77
N VAL A 268 3.55 -22.20 -9.06
CA VAL A 268 2.39 -21.71 -9.83
C VAL A 268 2.40 -22.22 -11.28
N SER A 269 3.57 -22.44 -11.89
CA SER A 269 3.66 -22.97 -13.25
C SER A 269 3.36 -24.47 -13.35
N GLU A 270 3.52 -25.22 -12.25
CA GLU A 270 3.38 -26.67 -12.19
C GLU A 270 2.09 -27.15 -11.50
N CYS A 271 1.38 -26.25 -10.79
CA CYS A 271 0.13 -26.62 -10.10
C CYS A 271 -0.97 -27.04 -11.09
N ASP A 272 -1.92 -27.85 -10.62
CA ASP A 272 -3.13 -28.23 -11.37
C ASP A 272 -4.34 -27.37 -11.00
N LEU A 273 -4.28 -26.70 -9.83
CA LEU A 273 -5.27 -25.75 -9.36
C LEU A 273 -4.58 -24.54 -8.71
N LEU A 274 -4.80 -23.36 -9.29
CA LEU A 274 -4.40 -22.09 -8.68
C LEU A 274 -5.62 -21.45 -7.98
N ILE A 275 -5.58 -21.36 -6.66
CA ILE A 275 -6.61 -20.72 -5.84
C ILE A 275 -6.16 -19.29 -5.54
N VAL A 276 -6.91 -18.32 -6.04
CA VAL A 276 -6.56 -16.90 -5.99
C VAL A 276 -7.46 -16.18 -4.98
N ALA A 277 -6.88 -15.72 -3.89
CA ALA A 277 -7.59 -15.10 -2.78
C ALA A 277 -7.38 -13.59 -2.77
N GLY A 278 -8.32 -12.82 -3.36
CA GLY A 278 -8.30 -11.36 -3.35
C GLY A 278 -7.12 -10.74 -4.11
N ALA A 279 -6.77 -11.30 -5.28
CA ALA A 279 -5.70 -10.81 -6.14
C ALA A 279 -6.18 -10.56 -7.58
N ARG A 280 -5.61 -9.51 -8.23
CA ARG A 280 -6.07 -8.98 -9.52
C ARG A 280 -5.29 -9.44 -10.76
N PHE A 281 -4.33 -10.32 -10.64
CA PHE A 281 -3.44 -10.73 -11.74
C PHE A 281 -2.73 -9.55 -12.45
N SER A 282 -2.00 -8.75 -11.66
CA SER A 282 -1.14 -7.68 -12.19
C SER A 282 -0.10 -8.24 -13.17
N ASP A 283 0.28 -7.45 -14.17
CA ASP A 283 1.35 -7.76 -15.12
C ASP A 283 2.70 -8.08 -14.44
N ARG A 284 2.96 -7.46 -13.28
CA ARG A 284 4.15 -7.74 -12.47
C ARG A 284 4.12 -9.13 -11.82
N VAL A 285 2.94 -9.71 -11.64
CA VAL A 285 2.73 -11.07 -11.12
C VAL A 285 2.69 -12.10 -12.25
N THR A 286 1.97 -11.81 -13.32
CA THR A 286 1.72 -12.79 -14.39
C THR A 286 2.87 -12.91 -15.39
N GLY A 287 3.71 -11.88 -15.52
CA GLY A 287 4.68 -11.80 -16.60
C GLY A 287 3.97 -11.95 -17.96
N ASN A 288 4.29 -13.01 -18.70
CA ASN A 288 3.58 -13.35 -19.91
C ASN A 288 2.22 -14.00 -19.59
N ALA A 289 1.14 -13.22 -19.63
CA ALA A 289 -0.21 -13.68 -19.27
C ALA A 289 -0.67 -14.93 -20.07
N LYS A 290 -0.22 -15.08 -21.32
CA LYS A 290 -0.56 -16.26 -22.16
C LYS A 290 0.12 -17.54 -21.69
N LYS A 291 1.21 -17.42 -20.93
CA LYS A 291 1.99 -18.54 -20.39
C LYS A 291 1.84 -18.71 -18.87
N PHE A 292 1.00 -17.90 -18.24
CA PHE A 292 0.78 -17.95 -16.80
C PHE A 292 -0.13 -19.12 -16.42
N ALA A 293 0.31 -19.97 -15.50
CA ALA A 293 -0.45 -21.10 -14.93
C ALA A 293 -1.19 -21.96 -15.96
N GLN A 294 -0.57 -22.25 -17.12
CA GLN A 294 -1.23 -22.93 -18.27
C GLN A 294 -1.75 -24.33 -17.96
N ASN A 295 -1.17 -25.00 -16.96
CA ASN A 295 -1.53 -26.37 -16.58
C ASN A 295 -2.63 -26.39 -15.50
N ALA A 296 -2.97 -25.23 -14.92
CA ALA A 296 -3.88 -25.13 -13.79
C ALA A 296 -5.30 -24.73 -14.20
N LYS A 297 -6.29 -25.33 -13.55
CA LYS A 297 -7.58 -24.68 -13.36
C LYS A 297 -7.38 -23.47 -12.45
N ILE A 298 -8.09 -22.36 -12.67
CA ILE A 298 -7.98 -21.16 -11.86
C ILE A 298 -9.31 -20.90 -11.15
N LEU A 299 -9.27 -20.90 -9.81
CA LEU A 299 -10.38 -20.57 -8.92
C LEU A 299 -10.10 -19.22 -8.28
N GLN A 300 -10.92 -18.19 -8.55
CA GLN A 300 -10.72 -16.84 -8.03
C GLN A 300 -11.81 -16.44 -7.04
N PHE A 301 -11.41 -15.92 -5.88
CA PHE A 301 -12.26 -15.27 -4.89
C PHE A 301 -12.00 -13.78 -4.93
N ASP A 302 -13.00 -12.96 -5.26
CA ASP A 302 -12.86 -11.50 -5.30
C ASP A 302 -14.19 -10.81 -4.95
N VAL A 303 -14.10 -9.64 -4.33
CA VAL A 303 -15.28 -8.82 -4.01
C VAL A 303 -15.81 -8.08 -5.24
N ASP A 304 -14.96 -7.86 -6.24
CA ASP A 304 -15.25 -7.11 -7.45
C ASP A 304 -15.45 -8.04 -8.65
N ALA A 305 -16.70 -8.22 -9.06
CA ALA A 305 -17.04 -9.05 -10.22
C ALA A 305 -16.35 -8.58 -11.52
N ALA A 306 -15.96 -7.31 -11.62
CA ALA A 306 -15.26 -6.76 -12.79
C ALA A 306 -13.80 -7.25 -12.92
N GLU A 307 -13.22 -7.82 -11.87
CA GLU A 307 -11.89 -8.43 -11.92
C GLU A 307 -11.91 -9.86 -12.48
N MET A 308 -13.09 -10.52 -12.54
CA MET A 308 -13.24 -11.86 -13.11
C MET A 308 -13.00 -11.85 -14.63
N ASN A 309 -12.11 -12.72 -15.10
CA ASN A 309 -11.73 -12.84 -16.53
C ASN A 309 -11.11 -11.58 -17.16
N LYS A 310 -10.67 -10.62 -16.36
CA LYS A 310 -10.14 -9.35 -16.86
C LYS A 310 -8.73 -9.50 -17.46
N ASN A 311 -7.79 -10.07 -16.72
CA ASN A 311 -6.40 -10.23 -17.14
C ASN A 311 -6.04 -11.67 -17.47
N ILE A 312 -6.62 -12.62 -16.75
CA ILE A 312 -6.45 -14.07 -16.92
C ILE A 312 -7.85 -14.70 -16.98
N LEU A 313 -8.05 -15.62 -17.91
CA LEU A 313 -9.29 -16.41 -17.96
C LEU A 313 -9.30 -17.41 -16.80
N ILE A 314 -10.35 -17.39 -16.02
CA ILE A 314 -10.52 -18.27 -14.87
C ILE A 314 -11.45 -19.44 -15.19
N THR A 315 -11.33 -20.51 -14.42
CA THR A 315 -12.22 -21.68 -14.54
C THR A 315 -13.50 -21.48 -13.73
N GLU A 316 -13.37 -20.92 -12.52
CA GLU A 316 -14.49 -20.66 -11.63
C GLU A 316 -14.22 -19.39 -10.82
N GLY A 317 -15.27 -18.62 -10.52
CA GLY A 317 -15.19 -17.41 -9.71
C GLY A 317 -16.23 -17.39 -8.60
N VAL A 318 -15.82 -17.04 -7.38
CA VAL A 318 -16.74 -16.78 -6.26
C VAL A 318 -16.69 -15.30 -5.94
N VAL A 319 -17.77 -14.57 -6.24
CA VAL A 319 -17.88 -13.13 -5.97
C VAL A 319 -18.39 -12.92 -4.55
N GLY A 320 -17.62 -12.17 -3.75
CA GLY A 320 -17.99 -11.80 -2.38
C GLY A 320 -16.82 -11.32 -1.54
N ASP A 321 -17.13 -10.81 -0.36
CA ASP A 321 -16.11 -10.46 0.63
C ASP A 321 -15.29 -11.70 0.99
N LEU A 322 -13.97 -11.58 0.93
CA LEU A 322 -13.10 -12.75 1.05
C LEU A 322 -13.22 -13.42 2.43
N LYS A 323 -13.43 -12.67 3.50
CA LYS A 323 -13.63 -13.24 4.84
C LYS A 323 -14.87 -14.12 4.88
N VAL A 324 -15.99 -13.62 4.33
CA VAL A 324 -17.26 -14.37 4.25
C VAL A 324 -17.11 -15.60 3.36
N VAL A 325 -16.46 -15.46 2.20
CA VAL A 325 -16.20 -16.59 1.29
C VAL A 325 -15.38 -17.66 2.00
N LEU A 326 -14.26 -17.29 2.64
CA LEU A 326 -13.39 -18.25 3.32
C LEU A 326 -14.07 -18.91 4.52
N GLN A 327 -14.91 -18.21 5.29
CA GLN A 327 -15.73 -18.81 6.34
C GLN A 327 -16.62 -19.92 5.77
N LYS A 328 -17.35 -19.61 4.69
CA LYS A 328 -18.25 -20.59 4.04
C LYS A 328 -17.48 -21.75 3.40
N MET A 329 -16.28 -21.52 2.89
CA MET A 329 -15.40 -22.57 2.38
C MET A 329 -14.89 -23.47 3.52
N ASN A 330 -14.43 -22.88 4.62
CA ASN A 330 -13.92 -23.62 5.79
C ASN A 330 -14.99 -24.53 6.43
N GLU A 331 -16.27 -24.12 6.39
CA GLU A 331 -17.39 -24.95 6.84
C GLU A 331 -17.65 -26.18 5.93
N ARG A 332 -17.28 -26.13 4.66
CA ARG A 332 -17.59 -27.15 3.63
C ARG A 332 -16.43 -28.06 3.29
N LEU A 333 -15.21 -27.60 3.54
CA LEU A 333 -14.00 -28.35 3.24
C LEU A 333 -13.63 -29.25 4.43
N GLU A 334 -13.35 -30.49 4.11
CA GLU A 334 -12.65 -31.42 4.99
C GLU A 334 -11.14 -31.26 4.81
N GLN A 335 -10.36 -31.74 5.77
CA GLN A 335 -8.90 -31.75 5.70
C GLN A 335 -8.45 -32.52 4.45
N GLN A 336 -7.63 -31.89 3.61
CA GLN A 336 -6.98 -32.54 2.47
C GLN A 336 -5.56 -32.98 2.85
N ASP A 337 -4.93 -33.80 2.04
CA ASP A 337 -3.55 -34.25 2.17
C ASP A 337 -2.82 -34.11 0.83
N HIS A 338 -1.94 -33.12 0.72
CA HIS A 338 -1.10 -32.88 -0.45
C HIS A 338 0.39 -32.89 -0.11
N LYS A 339 0.75 -33.67 0.92
CA LYS A 339 2.11 -33.70 1.47
C LYS A 339 3.21 -33.88 0.43
N ALA A 340 3.05 -34.79 -0.54
CA ALA A 340 4.05 -35.01 -1.58
C ALA A 340 4.25 -33.77 -2.47
N TRP A 341 3.18 -33.03 -2.75
CA TRP A 341 3.25 -31.77 -3.50
C TRP A 341 3.92 -30.67 -2.69
N VAL A 342 3.54 -30.54 -1.42
CA VAL A 342 4.19 -29.58 -0.50
C VAL A 342 5.68 -29.86 -0.41
N GLU A 343 6.10 -31.11 -0.22
CA GLU A 343 7.51 -31.51 -0.16
C GLU A 343 8.26 -31.16 -1.47
N GLN A 344 7.63 -31.37 -2.62
CA GLN A 344 8.21 -30.99 -3.93
C GLN A 344 8.50 -29.48 -3.96
N ILE A 345 7.53 -28.65 -3.58
CA ILE A 345 7.69 -27.18 -3.60
C ILE A 345 8.72 -26.71 -2.57
N MET A 346 8.74 -27.31 -1.39
CA MET A 346 9.76 -26.99 -0.39
C MET A 346 11.16 -27.36 -0.87
N SER A 347 11.33 -28.43 -1.65
CA SER A 347 12.62 -28.76 -2.27
C SER A 347 13.12 -27.68 -3.23
N TYR A 348 12.22 -26.96 -3.92
CA TYR A 348 12.60 -25.82 -4.75
C TYR A 348 13.08 -24.64 -3.90
N LYS A 349 12.47 -24.41 -2.74
CA LYS A 349 12.89 -23.37 -1.79
C LYS A 349 14.29 -23.64 -1.24
N GLU A 350 14.63 -24.90 -0.99
CA GLU A 350 15.97 -25.32 -0.57
C GLU A 350 16.99 -25.24 -1.72
N LYS A 351 16.59 -25.63 -2.93
CA LYS A 351 17.46 -25.62 -4.11
C LYS A 351 17.77 -24.20 -4.62
N TYR A 352 16.84 -23.27 -4.47
CA TYR A 352 16.94 -21.90 -4.98
C TYR A 352 16.75 -20.88 -3.83
N PRO A 353 17.64 -20.88 -2.83
CA PRO A 353 17.54 -19.95 -1.71
C PRO A 353 17.76 -18.52 -2.17
N MET A 354 17.07 -17.58 -1.51
CA MET A 354 17.39 -16.16 -1.64
C MET A 354 18.74 -15.90 -0.98
N THR A 355 19.69 -15.34 -1.72
CA THR A 355 21.05 -15.08 -1.22
C THR A 355 21.53 -13.69 -1.63
N TYR A 356 22.44 -13.13 -0.85
CA TYR A 356 23.16 -11.88 -1.14
C TYR A 356 24.60 -11.98 -0.59
N HIS A 357 25.44 -11.03 -0.91
CA HIS A 357 26.83 -11.01 -0.42
C HIS A 357 26.89 -10.73 1.09
N PRO A 358 27.40 -11.66 1.91
CA PRO A 358 27.25 -11.58 3.38
C PRO A 358 28.13 -10.51 4.05
N ASP A 359 29.22 -10.08 3.40
CA ASP A 359 30.28 -9.28 4.02
C ASP A 359 30.21 -7.77 3.70
N VAL A 360 29.17 -7.35 2.96
CA VAL A 360 29.00 -5.95 2.56
C VAL A 360 27.67 -5.38 3.06
N LEU A 361 27.63 -4.07 3.31
CA LEU A 361 26.37 -3.38 3.53
C LEU A 361 25.59 -3.35 2.22
N SER A 362 24.45 -4.00 2.18
CA SER A 362 23.60 -4.16 1.01
C SER A 362 22.12 -3.94 1.36
N GLY A 363 21.28 -3.71 0.34
CA GLY A 363 19.82 -3.56 0.56
C GLY A 363 19.19 -4.75 1.31
N PRO A 364 19.45 -6.01 0.90
CA PRO A 364 18.98 -7.19 1.63
C PRO A 364 19.40 -7.23 3.10
N PHE A 365 20.70 -6.99 3.37
CA PHE A 365 21.21 -6.97 4.74
C PHE A 365 20.49 -5.94 5.61
N VAL A 366 20.32 -4.71 5.11
CA VAL A 366 19.60 -3.64 5.83
C VAL A 366 18.18 -4.09 6.22
N VAL A 367 17.47 -4.71 5.29
CA VAL A 367 16.11 -5.20 5.54
C VAL A 367 16.05 -6.34 6.56
N GLU A 368 16.95 -7.32 6.46
CA GLU A 368 17.01 -8.42 7.43
C GLU A 368 17.40 -7.94 8.83
N GLU A 369 18.29 -6.97 8.92
CA GLU A 369 18.71 -6.40 10.19
C GLU A 369 17.57 -5.60 10.84
N ILE A 370 16.77 -4.85 10.04
CA ILE A 370 15.53 -4.20 10.52
C ILE A 370 14.56 -5.27 11.06
N TYR A 371 14.34 -6.36 10.32
CA TYR A 371 13.50 -7.46 10.78
C TYR A 371 14.01 -8.03 12.11
N ARG A 372 15.31 -8.31 12.21
CA ARG A 372 15.94 -8.90 13.39
C ARG A 372 15.79 -8.01 14.63
N GLN A 373 16.09 -6.72 14.51
CA GLN A 373 16.04 -5.79 15.67
C GLN A 373 14.61 -5.42 16.08
N THR A 374 13.65 -5.53 15.17
CA THR A 374 12.24 -5.27 15.47
C THR A 374 11.44 -6.56 15.77
N ASN A 375 12.08 -7.72 15.76
CA ASN A 375 11.42 -9.04 15.86
C ASN A 375 10.28 -9.22 14.84
N GLY A 376 10.34 -8.53 13.68
CA GLY A 376 9.28 -8.54 12.68
C GLY A 376 7.99 -7.80 13.06
N GLU A 377 7.98 -7.03 14.15
CA GLU A 377 6.78 -6.36 14.67
C GLU A 377 6.60 -4.93 14.15
N ALA A 378 7.58 -4.39 13.40
CA ALA A 378 7.50 -3.03 12.86
C ALA A 378 6.52 -2.95 11.69
N ILE A 379 5.92 -1.78 11.53
CA ILE A 379 5.28 -1.39 10.28
C ILE A 379 6.36 -0.88 9.34
N ILE A 380 6.47 -1.50 8.18
CA ILE A 380 7.40 -1.13 7.13
C ILE A 380 6.64 -0.34 6.07
N SER A 381 7.00 0.92 5.90
CA SER A 381 6.62 1.69 4.72
C SER A 381 7.75 1.63 3.70
N THR A 382 7.44 1.63 2.42
CA THR A 382 8.48 1.68 1.39
C THR A 382 8.19 2.76 0.35
N GLU A 383 9.23 3.33 -0.17
CA GLU A 383 9.23 3.99 -1.47
C GLU A 383 9.22 2.93 -2.60
N VAL A 384 9.35 3.34 -3.86
CA VAL A 384 9.27 2.45 -5.02
C VAL A 384 10.62 2.31 -5.74
N GLY A 385 11.11 1.09 -5.85
CA GLY A 385 12.38 0.76 -6.49
C GLY A 385 12.98 -0.54 -5.98
N GLN A 386 14.31 -0.68 -6.04
CA GLN A 386 15.03 -1.86 -5.54
C GLN A 386 14.75 -2.10 -4.05
N HIS A 387 14.81 -1.06 -3.24
CA HIS A 387 14.53 -1.09 -1.80
C HIS A 387 13.12 -1.63 -1.46
N GLN A 388 12.12 -1.35 -2.29
CA GLN A 388 10.77 -1.92 -2.17
C GLN A 388 10.80 -3.44 -2.36
N MET A 389 11.53 -3.90 -3.37
CA MET A 389 11.64 -5.33 -3.66
C MET A 389 12.43 -6.05 -2.57
N TRP A 390 13.54 -5.50 -2.10
CA TRP A 390 14.29 -6.06 -0.97
C TRP A 390 13.44 -6.13 0.30
N ALA A 391 12.66 -5.06 0.61
CA ALA A 391 11.71 -5.08 1.72
C ALA A 391 10.65 -6.18 1.56
N ALA A 392 10.15 -6.41 0.34
CA ALA A 392 9.19 -7.47 0.06
C ALA A 392 9.79 -8.88 0.12
N GLN A 393 11.09 -9.04 -0.20
CA GLN A 393 11.78 -10.33 -0.29
C GLN A 393 12.37 -10.79 1.06
N TYR A 394 12.95 -9.87 1.82
CA TYR A 394 13.80 -10.19 2.99
C TYR A 394 13.16 -9.88 4.34
N TYR A 395 12.12 -9.01 4.40
CA TYR A 395 11.34 -8.84 5.63
C TYR A 395 10.22 -9.90 5.71
N LYS A 396 10.17 -10.62 6.81
CA LYS A 396 9.17 -11.70 7.01
C LYS A 396 7.93 -11.13 7.69
N TYR A 397 6.96 -10.68 6.90
CA TYR A 397 5.69 -10.16 7.42
C TYR A 397 4.86 -11.29 8.03
N THR A 398 4.45 -11.13 9.28
CA THR A 398 3.65 -12.11 10.04
C THR A 398 2.27 -11.59 10.41
N GLU A 399 2.07 -10.28 10.33
CA GLU A 399 0.81 -9.61 10.66
C GLU A 399 0.28 -8.81 9.44
N PRO A 400 -1.05 -8.77 9.25
CA PRO A 400 -1.65 -7.90 8.23
C PRO A 400 -1.45 -6.43 8.59
N ARG A 401 -1.46 -5.55 7.57
CA ARG A 401 -1.33 -4.09 7.71
C ARG A 401 0.03 -3.61 8.24
N THR A 402 1.08 -4.42 8.05
CA THR A 402 2.45 -4.10 8.45
C THR A 402 3.37 -3.77 7.27
N LEU A 403 2.92 -3.95 6.02
CA LEU A 403 3.57 -3.41 4.83
C LEU A 403 2.70 -2.31 4.21
N LEU A 404 3.24 -1.10 4.09
CA LEU A 404 2.64 0.04 3.42
C LEU A 404 3.49 0.39 2.19
N THR A 405 2.92 0.23 1.00
CA THR A 405 3.67 0.45 -0.25
C THR A 405 2.72 0.80 -1.39
N SER A 406 3.19 1.55 -2.38
CA SER A 406 2.43 1.81 -3.60
C SER A 406 2.65 0.67 -4.59
N GLY A 407 1.78 -0.35 -4.53
CA GLY A 407 1.92 -1.56 -5.35
C GLY A 407 1.33 -1.41 -6.76
N GLY A 408 0.22 -0.71 -6.88
CA GLY A 408 -0.50 -0.56 -8.15
C GLY A 408 0.01 0.60 -9.02
N LEU A 409 0.16 1.79 -8.44
CA LEU A 409 0.62 2.98 -9.17
C LEU A 409 2.15 3.07 -9.23
N GLY A 410 2.86 2.55 -8.23
CA GLY A 410 4.32 2.61 -8.19
C GLY A 410 4.85 4.01 -7.90
N THR A 411 4.26 4.70 -6.93
CA THR A 411 4.53 6.10 -6.61
C THR A 411 5.83 6.26 -5.85
N MET A 412 6.86 6.76 -6.50
CA MET A 412 8.04 7.29 -5.82
C MET A 412 7.64 8.53 -5.00
N GLY A 413 8.16 8.64 -3.76
CA GLY A 413 7.76 9.70 -2.81
C GLY A 413 6.55 9.34 -1.93
N TYR A 414 6.03 8.12 -1.99
CA TYR A 414 4.90 7.66 -1.19
C TYR A 414 5.25 7.39 0.28
N GLY A 415 6.38 6.73 0.51
CA GLY A 415 6.65 6.01 1.75
C GLY A 415 6.77 6.89 3.00
N LEU A 416 7.43 8.05 2.89
CA LEU A 416 7.61 8.95 4.03
C LEU A 416 6.26 9.49 4.51
N GLY A 417 5.41 10.02 3.62
CA GLY A 417 4.07 10.47 3.99
C GLY A 417 3.25 9.34 4.61
N ALA A 418 3.24 8.16 4.01
CA ALA A 418 2.54 6.99 4.52
C ALA A 418 3.05 6.55 5.90
N SER A 419 4.36 6.62 6.17
CA SER A 419 4.94 6.30 7.48
C SER A 419 4.48 7.26 8.57
N LEU A 420 4.32 8.55 8.26
CA LEU A 420 3.76 9.53 9.19
C LEU A 420 2.33 9.16 9.57
N GLY A 421 1.49 8.88 8.57
CA GLY A 421 0.11 8.44 8.79
C GLY A 421 0.01 7.16 9.60
N ALA A 422 0.86 6.17 9.30
CA ALA A 422 0.92 4.92 10.04
C ALA A 422 1.32 5.12 11.50
N LYS A 423 2.34 5.94 11.76
CA LYS A 423 2.81 6.21 13.13
C LYS A 423 1.79 6.98 13.96
N VAL A 424 1.07 7.91 13.35
CA VAL A 424 -0.04 8.62 14.01
C VAL A 424 -1.20 7.68 14.32
N GLY A 425 -1.54 6.78 13.39
CA GLY A 425 -2.63 5.82 13.56
C GLY A 425 -2.29 4.64 14.48
N ARG A 426 -1.02 4.29 14.61
CA ARG A 426 -0.50 3.17 15.42
C ARG A 426 0.71 3.63 16.24
N PRO A 427 0.49 4.53 17.22
CA PRO A 427 1.57 5.15 17.99
C PRO A 427 2.42 4.14 18.78
N GLU A 428 1.87 2.98 19.11
CA GLU A 428 2.55 1.90 19.82
C GLU A 428 3.53 1.11 18.95
N LYS A 429 3.38 1.14 17.62
CA LYS A 429 4.24 0.40 16.70
C LYS A 429 5.49 1.21 16.32
N THR A 430 6.61 0.54 16.16
CA THR A 430 7.74 1.08 15.42
C THR A 430 7.38 1.19 13.95
N VAL A 431 7.64 2.34 13.33
CA VAL A 431 7.40 2.57 11.90
C VAL A 431 8.72 2.92 11.23
N VAL A 432 9.07 2.16 10.22
CA VAL A 432 10.30 2.33 9.43
C VAL A 432 9.92 2.58 7.98
N ASN A 433 10.37 3.69 7.40
CA ASN A 433 10.30 3.90 5.96
C ASN A 433 11.62 3.50 5.30
N ILE A 434 11.56 2.62 4.30
CA ILE A 434 12.71 2.18 3.52
C ILE A 434 12.64 2.85 2.15
N ALA A 435 13.60 3.72 1.85
CA ALA A 435 13.62 4.53 0.64
C ALA A 435 14.94 4.36 -0.12
N GLY A 436 14.92 4.50 -1.43
CA GLY A 436 16.11 4.85 -2.20
C GLY A 436 16.35 6.35 -2.15
N ASP A 437 17.59 6.77 -2.37
CA ASP A 437 17.97 8.18 -2.39
C ASP A 437 17.19 9.02 -3.42
N GLY A 438 16.94 8.47 -4.61
CA GLY A 438 16.12 9.13 -5.63
C GLY A 438 14.66 9.32 -5.22
N CYS A 439 14.08 8.36 -4.50
CA CYS A 439 12.69 8.45 -4.02
C CYS A 439 12.57 9.42 -2.84
N PHE A 440 13.48 9.33 -1.87
CA PHE A 440 13.46 10.17 -0.69
C PHE A 440 13.46 11.66 -1.05
N ARG A 441 14.20 12.04 -2.11
CA ARG A 441 14.24 13.43 -2.61
C ARG A 441 12.89 14.00 -3.01
N MET A 442 11.93 13.15 -3.42
CA MET A 442 10.63 13.63 -3.93
C MET A 442 9.75 14.25 -2.86
N ASN A 443 9.80 13.71 -1.63
CA ASN A 443 8.97 14.18 -0.50
C ASN A 443 9.76 14.33 0.81
N MET A 444 11.08 14.54 0.75
CA MET A 444 11.95 14.71 1.92
C MET A 444 11.55 15.90 2.83
N ASN A 445 10.80 16.86 2.29
CA ASN A 445 10.23 17.98 3.04
C ASN A 445 9.31 17.52 4.19
N GLU A 446 8.75 16.30 4.12
CA GLU A 446 7.93 15.76 5.21
C GLU A 446 8.73 15.33 6.45
N ILE A 447 10.06 15.32 6.39
CA ILE A 447 10.91 15.24 7.61
C ILE A 447 10.61 16.42 8.54
N ALA A 448 10.41 17.63 7.99
CA ALA A 448 9.99 18.79 8.80
C ALA A 448 8.60 18.60 9.43
N THR A 449 7.71 17.87 8.78
CA THR A 449 6.41 17.48 9.36
C THR A 449 6.59 16.51 10.52
N ALA A 450 7.43 15.48 10.35
CA ALA A 450 7.78 14.54 11.41
C ALA A 450 8.34 15.25 12.64
N ALA A 451 9.30 16.15 12.44
CA ALA A 451 9.93 16.92 13.50
C ALA A 451 8.94 17.87 14.21
N ARG A 452 8.13 18.63 13.44
CA ARG A 452 7.13 19.56 13.96
C ARG A 452 6.12 18.88 14.89
N HIS A 453 5.65 17.70 14.52
CA HIS A 453 4.63 16.97 15.26
C HIS A 453 5.20 15.90 16.19
N ASN A 454 6.53 15.83 16.32
CA ASN A 454 7.24 14.81 17.08
C ASN A 454 6.75 13.38 16.76
N ILE A 455 6.68 13.07 15.47
CA ILE A 455 6.28 11.75 14.96
C ILE A 455 7.55 10.90 14.76
N PRO A 456 7.88 9.99 15.69
CA PRO A 456 9.15 9.25 15.66
C PRO A 456 9.12 8.12 14.63
N VAL A 457 9.34 8.48 13.36
CA VAL A 457 9.56 7.54 12.27
C VAL A 457 11.06 7.36 12.04
N ILE A 458 11.46 6.17 11.65
CA ILE A 458 12.83 5.86 11.24
C ILE A 458 12.87 5.84 9.71
N GLN A 459 13.54 6.82 9.12
CA GLN A 459 13.76 6.91 7.68
C GLN A 459 15.09 6.28 7.33
N VAL A 460 15.06 5.10 6.70
CA VAL A 460 16.25 4.43 6.17
C VAL A 460 16.37 4.75 4.69
N VAL A 461 17.44 5.42 4.30
CA VAL A 461 17.74 5.75 2.91
C VAL A 461 18.80 4.78 2.41
N ILE A 462 18.42 3.86 1.54
CA ILE A 462 19.35 2.98 0.82
C ILE A 462 19.93 3.79 -0.33
N ASN A 463 21.11 4.36 -0.09
CA ASN A 463 21.74 5.35 -0.95
C ASN A 463 22.84 4.70 -1.80
N ASN A 464 22.50 4.45 -3.05
CA ASN A 464 23.42 3.91 -4.05
C ASN A 464 23.81 4.95 -5.11
N HIS A 465 23.43 6.22 -4.94
CA HIS A 465 23.69 7.34 -5.85
C HIS A 465 23.15 7.15 -7.27
N VAL A 466 22.12 6.29 -7.43
CA VAL A 466 21.52 6.01 -8.73
C VAL A 466 20.01 5.78 -8.60
N LEU A 467 19.26 5.90 -9.69
CA LEU A 467 17.91 5.37 -9.78
C LEU A 467 18.00 3.84 -10.01
N GLY A 468 18.21 3.11 -8.90
CA GLY A 468 18.74 1.75 -8.92
C GLY A 468 17.94 0.75 -9.76
N MET A 469 16.60 0.72 -9.68
CA MET A 469 15.78 -0.17 -10.50
C MET A 469 15.89 0.17 -11.99
N VAL A 470 15.87 1.45 -12.36
CA VAL A 470 16.00 1.88 -13.76
C VAL A 470 17.42 1.56 -14.27
N ARG A 471 18.46 1.80 -13.45
CA ARG A 471 19.84 1.44 -13.77
C ARG A 471 19.99 -0.08 -13.96
N GLN A 472 19.37 -0.91 -13.11
CA GLN A 472 19.39 -2.38 -13.27
C GLN A 472 18.83 -2.79 -14.63
N TRP A 473 17.72 -2.19 -15.07
CA TRP A 473 17.15 -2.44 -16.39
C TRP A 473 18.04 -1.95 -17.53
N GLN A 474 18.65 -0.78 -17.38
CA GLN A 474 19.64 -0.27 -18.36
C GLN A 474 20.86 -1.17 -18.46
N ASN A 475 21.30 -1.73 -17.34
CA ASN A 475 22.40 -2.71 -17.28
C ASN A 475 22.03 -3.98 -18.05
N LEU A 476 20.88 -4.59 -17.72
CA LEU A 476 20.51 -5.92 -18.24
C LEU A 476 19.96 -5.89 -19.67
N PHE A 477 19.24 -4.85 -20.07
CA PHE A 477 18.45 -4.86 -21.31
C PHE A 477 18.77 -3.72 -22.28
N TYR A 478 19.54 -2.70 -21.88
CA TYR A 478 19.82 -1.52 -22.71
C TYR A 478 21.31 -1.30 -22.96
N GLY A 479 22.14 -2.36 -22.88
CA GLY A 479 23.56 -2.32 -23.20
C GLY A 479 24.33 -1.31 -22.36
N GLN A 480 24.01 -1.22 -21.07
CA GLN A 480 24.66 -0.36 -20.07
C GLN A 480 24.65 1.15 -20.43
N ARG A 481 23.68 1.59 -21.21
CA ARG A 481 23.50 3.02 -21.52
C ARG A 481 22.73 3.70 -20.39
N TYR A 482 23.43 4.19 -19.39
CA TYR A 482 22.90 4.78 -18.14
C TYR A 482 22.43 6.24 -18.36
N SER A 483 21.30 6.42 -19.05
CA SER A 483 20.73 7.73 -19.35
C SER A 483 19.98 8.28 -18.13
N ALA A 484 20.47 9.39 -17.58
CA ALA A 484 19.83 10.15 -16.49
C ALA A 484 19.51 9.33 -15.21
N THR A 485 20.28 8.31 -14.91
CA THR A 485 20.07 7.45 -13.73
C THR A 485 21.17 7.58 -12.68
N VAL A 486 22.22 8.30 -12.94
CA VAL A 486 23.29 8.59 -11.97
C VAL A 486 22.97 9.89 -11.25
N LEU A 487 22.92 9.84 -9.93
CA LEU A 487 22.64 10.98 -9.05
C LEU A 487 23.97 11.48 -8.46
N ASN A 488 24.73 12.20 -9.29
CA ASN A 488 26.09 12.67 -9.00
C ASN A 488 26.13 14.07 -8.36
N ASP A 489 25.06 14.49 -7.69
CA ASP A 489 24.99 15.74 -6.95
C ASP A 489 25.52 15.58 -5.50
N ALA A 490 25.63 16.69 -4.79
CA ALA A 490 26.19 16.76 -3.45
C ALA A 490 25.12 16.81 -2.34
N VAL A 491 23.96 16.13 -2.52
CA VAL A 491 22.91 16.10 -1.49
C VAL A 491 23.41 15.32 -0.27
N ASP A 492 23.42 15.98 0.89
CA ASP A 492 23.79 15.40 2.16
C ASP A 492 22.53 15.19 3.02
N PHE A 493 22.04 13.95 3.10
CA PHE A 493 20.81 13.63 3.82
C PHE A 493 20.92 13.77 5.33
N VAL A 494 22.13 13.66 5.89
CA VAL A 494 22.35 13.89 7.34
C VAL A 494 22.16 15.36 7.67
N LYS A 495 22.83 16.26 6.95
CA LYS A 495 22.66 17.69 7.15
C LYS A 495 21.24 18.16 6.84
N LEU A 496 20.58 17.55 5.86
CA LEU A 496 19.19 17.84 5.54
C LEU A 496 18.27 17.45 6.71
N ALA A 497 18.45 16.25 7.30
CA ALA A 497 17.68 15.80 8.46
C ALA A 497 17.84 16.79 9.63
N GLU A 498 19.07 17.16 9.98
CA GLU A 498 19.40 18.10 11.04
C GLU A 498 18.78 19.49 10.78
N ALA A 499 18.88 20.00 9.54
CA ALA A 499 18.28 21.28 9.15
C ALA A 499 16.75 21.27 9.23
N MET A 500 16.10 20.12 9.09
CA MET A 500 14.65 19.94 9.20
C MET A 500 14.21 19.56 10.63
N GLY A 501 15.14 19.46 11.60
CA GLY A 501 14.84 19.18 13.00
C GLY A 501 14.75 17.71 13.37
N ALA A 502 15.28 16.81 12.53
CA ALA A 502 15.43 15.38 12.80
C ALA A 502 16.87 15.03 13.15
N GLU A 503 17.10 13.83 13.67
CA GLU A 503 18.44 13.26 13.82
C GLU A 503 18.90 12.67 12.48
N GLY A 504 20.20 12.74 12.19
CA GLY A 504 20.79 12.19 10.98
C GLY A 504 22.06 11.40 11.26
N VAL A 505 22.22 10.24 10.60
CA VAL A 505 23.45 9.44 10.70
C VAL A 505 23.77 8.79 9.34
N ARG A 506 25.05 8.79 8.96
CA ARG A 506 25.53 8.09 7.76
C ARG A 506 26.27 6.82 8.16
N VAL A 507 26.02 5.73 7.44
CA VAL A 507 26.63 4.42 7.66
C VAL A 507 27.07 3.80 6.33
N ALA A 508 28.20 3.08 6.37
CA ALA A 508 28.80 2.42 5.21
C ALA A 508 29.19 0.95 5.48
N THR A 509 29.05 0.50 6.73
CA THR A 509 29.32 -0.87 7.14
C THR A 509 28.12 -1.51 7.84
N GLN A 510 28.11 -2.83 7.91
CA GLN A 510 27.04 -3.57 8.60
C GLN A 510 26.99 -3.23 10.10
N GLU A 511 28.16 -3.11 10.73
CA GLU A 511 28.28 -2.80 12.16
C GLU A 511 27.76 -1.39 12.46
N GLU A 512 28.13 -0.40 11.65
CA GLU A 512 27.61 0.97 11.78
C GLU A 512 26.08 1.00 11.63
N PHE A 513 25.52 0.24 10.66
CA PHE A 513 24.07 0.16 10.50
C PHE A 513 23.38 -0.48 11.72
N LYS A 514 23.91 -1.58 12.24
CA LYS A 514 23.38 -2.25 13.43
C LYS A 514 23.30 -1.29 14.63
N GLU A 515 24.36 -0.54 14.86
CA GLU A 515 24.44 0.43 15.96
C GLU A 515 23.50 1.62 15.73
N ALA A 516 23.52 2.21 14.53
CA ALA A 516 22.68 3.35 14.18
C ALA A 516 21.19 3.00 14.30
N PHE A 517 20.78 1.84 13.81
CA PHE A 517 19.38 1.41 13.89
C PHE A 517 18.96 1.11 15.34
N ALA A 518 19.81 0.45 16.14
CA ALA A 518 19.56 0.23 17.55
C ALA A 518 19.40 1.53 18.35
N ASN A 519 20.15 2.57 17.98
CA ASN A 519 20.03 3.91 18.57
C ASN A 519 18.73 4.61 18.11
N ALA A 520 18.39 4.52 16.84
CA ALA A 520 17.15 5.08 16.28
C ALA A 520 15.90 4.50 16.95
N LEU A 521 15.88 3.20 17.26
CA LEU A 521 14.78 2.54 18.00
C LEU A 521 14.54 3.14 19.40
N LYS A 522 15.54 3.78 20.00
CA LYS A 522 15.50 4.37 21.35
C LYS A 522 15.32 5.89 21.34
N SER A 523 15.55 6.54 20.20
CA SER A 523 15.61 8.00 20.12
C SER A 523 14.29 8.67 20.53
N GLY A 524 13.15 8.13 20.13
CA GLY A 524 11.84 8.78 20.33
C GLY A 524 11.64 10.05 19.47
N HIS A 525 12.57 10.35 18.56
CA HIS A 525 12.52 11.43 17.58
C HIS A 525 12.58 10.88 16.14
N PRO A 526 12.23 11.67 15.12
CA PRO A 526 12.48 11.28 13.73
C PRO A 526 13.98 11.12 13.48
N VAL A 527 14.38 10.00 12.87
CA VAL A 527 15.78 9.68 12.55
C VAL A 527 15.90 9.36 11.07
N VAL A 528 16.92 9.92 10.40
CA VAL A 528 17.31 9.58 9.03
C VAL A 528 18.64 8.81 9.05
N ILE A 529 18.65 7.59 8.55
CA ILE A 529 19.84 6.76 8.41
C ILE A 529 20.20 6.70 6.92
N ASP A 530 21.33 7.33 6.54
CA ASP A 530 21.84 7.37 5.17
C ASP A 530 22.80 6.19 4.95
N CYS A 531 22.32 5.08 4.37
CA CYS A 531 23.04 3.84 4.16
C CYS A 531 23.75 3.85 2.79
N GLN A 532 25.06 3.97 2.79
CA GLN A 532 25.88 3.98 1.58
C GLN A 532 26.09 2.54 1.08
N ILE A 533 25.52 2.19 -0.07
CA ILE A 533 25.65 0.87 -0.69
C ILE A 533 26.22 0.96 -2.11
N ASP A 534 26.57 -0.17 -2.71
CA ASP A 534 27.09 -0.23 -4.08
C ASP A 534 26.03 0.18 -5.11
N SER A 535 26.44 0.93 -6.13
CA SER A 535 25.57 1.41 -7.21
C SER A 535 25.07 0.30 -8.14
N ASP A 536 25.74 -0.83 -8.19
CA ASP A 536 25.43 -1.98 -9.04
C ASP A 536 24.77 -3.15 -8.27
N ASP A 537 24.44 -2.95 -6.99
CA ASP A 537 23.62 -3.90 -6.22
C ASP A 537 22.25 -4.12 -6.92
N LYS A 538 21.84 -5.37 -7.07
CA LYS A 538 20.68 -5.75 -7.89
C LYS A 538 19.65 -6.53 -7.09
N VAL A 539 18.41 -6.45 -7.57
CA VAL A 539 17.30 -7.28 -7.05
C VAL A 539 17.27 -8.61 -7.80
N TRP A 540 17.43 -9.69 -7.07
CA TRP A 540 17.39 -11.06 -7.57
C TRP A 540 16.39 -11.92 -6.76
N PRO A 541 15.76 -12.95 -7.36
CA PRO A 541 15.72 -13.23 -8.79
C PRO A 541 14.87 -12.21 -9.57
N MET A 542 14.92 -12.30 -10.90
CA MET A 542 14.16 -11.43 -11.80
C MET A 542 13.61 -12.25 -12.97
N VAL A 543 12.42 -11.85 -13.46
CA VAL A 543 11.86 -12.31 -14.74
C VAL A 543 12.01 -11.19 -15.76
N ALA A 544 12.54 -11.49 -16.94
CA ALA A 544 12.66 -10.50 -18.00
C ALA A 544 11.28 -9.98 -18.47
N PRO A 545 11.19 -8.72 -18.93
CA PRO A 545 9.92 -8.17 -19.41
C PRO A 545 9.28 -9.05 -20.49
N GLY A 546 8.01 -9.44 -20.28
CA GLY A 546 7.26 -10.28 -21.22
C GLY A 546 7.62 -11.76 -21.24
N ALA A 547 8.59 -12.18 -20.42
CA ALA A 547 8.91 -13.60 -20.24
C ALA A 547 7.90 -14.29 -19.30
N PRO A 548 7.74 -15.60 -19.38
CA PRO A 548 6.95 -16.37 -18.42
C PRO A 548 7.67 -16.41 -17.06
N ILE A 549 6.88 -16.52 -15.97
CA ILE A 549 7.42 -16.44 -14.60
C ILE A 549 8.37 -17.58 -14.24
N ASN A 550 8.26 -18.74 -14.89
CA ASN A 550 9.19 -19.88 -14.70
C ASN A 550 10.54 -19.69 -15.41
N GLU A 551 10.74 -18.61 -16.13
CA GLU A 551 12.04 -18.20 -16.67
C GLU A 551 12.75 -17.17 -15.75
N ALA A 552 12.45 -17.19 -14.45
CA ALA A 552 13.14 -16.37 -13.46
C ALA A 552 14.63 -16.74 -13.40
N PHE A 553 15.49 -15.73 -13.40
CA PHE A 553 16.95 -15.88 -13.38
C PHE A 553 17.57 -15.02 -12.27
N ASP A 554 18.75 -15.39 -11.83
CA ASP A 554 19.59 -14.66 -10.87
C ASP A 554 21.00 -14.44 -11.42
N GLU A 555 21.88 -13.92 -10.58
CA GLU A 555 23.26 -13.62 -10.95
C GLU A 555 24.02 -14.85 -11.42
N LYS A 556 23.83 -15.99 -10.73
CA LYS A 556 24.51 -17.25 -11.08
C LYS A 556 24.08 -17.78 -12.46
N ASP A 557 22.79 -17.61 -12.81
CA ASP A 557 22.30 -18.00 -14.13
C ASP A 557 22.91 -17.13 -15.24
N LEU A 558 23.16 -15.84 -14.98
CA LEU A 558 23.83 -14.94 -15.93
C LEU A 558 25.32 -15.27 -16.08
N GLU A 559 26.02 -15.58 -14.99
CA GLU A 559 27.42 -16.00 -15.02
C GLU A 559 27.60 -17.30 -15.81
N ALA A 560 26.71 -18.27 -15.61
CA ALA A 560 26.74 -19.53 -16.35
C ALA A 560 26.56 -19.31 -17.87
N LYS A 561 25.60 -18.44 -18.28
CA LYS A 561 25.40 -18.09 -19.69
C LYS A 561 26.58 -17.36 -20.34
N ASN A 562 27.30 -16.56 -19.58
CA ASN A 562 28.47 -15.83 -20.09
C ASN A 562 29.71 -16.71 -20.18
N ALA A 563 29.71 -17.85 -19.50
CA ALA A 563 30.81 -18.84 -19.54
C ALA A 563 30.69 -19.87 -20.68
N GLU A 564 29.50 -20.01 -21.27
CA GLU A 564 29.22 -20.79 -22.48
C GLU A 564 29.51 -19.97 -23.74
#